data_36d6ce02c460b341f8b701b163aa055e
#
_entry.id   36d6ce02c460b341f8b701b163aa055e
#
_cell.length_a   1.000
_cell.length_b   1.000
_cell.length_c   1.000
_cell.angle_alpha   90.00
_cell.angle_beta   90.00
_cell.angle_gamma   90.00
#
_symmetry.space_group_name_H-M   'P 1'
#
loop_
_entity.id
_entity.type
_entity.pdbx_description
1 polymer ?
#
loop_
_entity_poly.entity_id
_entity_poly.type
_entity_poly.pdbx_seq_one_letter_code
_entity_poly.pdbx_strand_id
1 'polypeptide(L)'
;GLAAKITEASNQDLQEAQKNGTLIIDIRRPEEWAQTGIIEGAELITAFTKSGQLHPEFQQKFMSVITDRETPIMLYCRTGNRTSNLGKALVDQLGFSNVSHLSQGITGWQKAQQPVQSYKASQ
;
A
#
# COMPACT_ATOMS: atom_id res chain seq x y z
N GLY A 1 -7.00 24.01 11.21
CA GLY A 1 -7.81 22.81 11.17
C GLY A 1 -7.06 21.61 11.72
N LEU A 2 -7.76 20.53 11.86
CA LEU A 2 -7.15 19.28 12.33
C LEU A 2 -6.23 18.73 11.27
N ALA A 3 -5.06 18.24 11.68
CA ALA A 3 -4.15 17.58 10.77
C ALA A 3 -4.82 16.31 10.24
N ALA A 4 -4.58 16.01 8.97
CA ALA A 4 -5.03 14.76 8.38
C ALA A 4 -4.35 13.59 9.09
N LYS A 5 -5.02 12.46 9.12
CA LYS A 5 -4.49 11.24 9.75
C LYS A 5 -4.67 10.09 8.78
N ILE A 6 -3.79 9.09 8.92
CA ILE A 6 -3.94 7.86 8.19
C ILE A 6 -5.20 7.13 8.67
N THR A 7 -5.96 6.55 7.76
CA THR A 7 -7.19 5.84 8.07
C THR A 7 -6.94 4.33 8.05
N GLU A 8 -7.46 3.63 9.07
CA GLU A 8 -7.40 2.17 9.13
C GLU A 8 -8.47 1.59 8.22
N ALA A 9 -8.09 0.70 7.31
CA ALA A 9 -9.00 0.10 6.37
C ALA A 9 -9.16 -1.39 6.62
N SER A 10 -10.39 -1.87 6.48
CA SER A 10 -10.72 -3.30 6.57
C SER A 10 -10.57 -3.96 5.20
N ASN A 11 -10.69 -5.29 5.17
CA ASN A 11 -10.74 -6.03 3.90
C ASN A 11 -11.89 -5.54 3.03
N GLN A 12 -13.04 -5.26 3.64
CA GLN A 12 -14.19 -4.73 2.91
C GLN A 12 -13.89 -3.38 2.29
N ASP A 13 -13.18 -2.52 3.02
CA ASP A 13 -12.78 -1.22 2.49
C ASP A 13 -11.88 -1.37 1.28
N LEU A 14 -10.98 -2.36 1.29
CA LEU A 14 -10.11 -2.60 0.14
C LEU A 14 -10.91 -3.12 -1.04
N GLN A 15 -11.88 -4.00 -0.80
CA GLN A 15 -12.79 -4.46 -1.87
C GLN A 15 -13.54 -3.29 -2.52
N GLU A 16 -14.01 -2.35 -1.70
CA GLU A 16 -14.65 -1.15 -2.22
C GLU A 16 -13.68 -0.29 -3.04
N ALA A 17 -12.43 -0.19 -2.57
CA ALA A 17 -11.40 0.54 -3.31
C ALA A 17 -11.16 -0.09 -4.69
N GLN A 18 -11.13 -1.42 -4.77
CA GLN A 18 -11.01 -2.12 -6.05
C GLN A 18 -12.14 -1.76 -6.99
N LYS A 19 -13.38 -1.73 -6.48
CA LYS A 19 -14.56 -1.41 -7.29
C LYS A 19 -14.56 0.03 -7.78
N ASN A 20 -14.09 0.94 -6.93
CA ASN A 20 -14.13 2.37 -7.22
C ASN A 20 -12.93 2.86 -8.02
N GLY A 21 -11.95 2.00 -8.28
CA GLY A 21 -10.73 2.41 -8.96
C GLY A 21 -9.82 3.26 -8.10
N THR A 22 -9.97 3.20 -6.77
CA THR A 22 -9.07 3.88 -5.84
C THR A 22 -7.66 3.30 -5.99
N LEU A 23 -6.65 4.16 -5.92
CA LEU A 23 -5.27 3.73 -6.04
C LEU A 23 -4.88 2.86 -4.84
N ILE A 24 -4.52 1.61 -5.12
CA ILE A 24 -4.06 0.65 -4.11
C ILE A 24 -2.59 0.37 -4.39
N ILE A 25 -1.75 0.44 -3.37
CA ILE A 25 -0.30 0.24 -3.53
C ILE A 25 0.19 -0.85 -2.58
N ASP A 26 0.80 -1.89 -3.17
CA ASP A 26 1.53 -2.91 -2.42
C ASP A 26 2.96 -2.44 -2.26
N ILE A 27 3.35 -2.13 -1.03
CA ILE A 27 4.67 -1.54 -0.78
C ILE A 27 5.72 -2.56 -0.37
N ARG A 28 5.40 -3.85 -0.48
CA ARG A 28 6.32 -4.93 -0.10
C ARG A 28 7.42 -5.10 -1.14
N ARG A 29 8.34 -6.02 -0.87
CA ARG A 29 9.44 -6.32 -1.78
C ARG A 29 9.04 -7.38 -2.81
N PRO A 30 9.72 -7.44 -3.95
CA PRO A 30 9.40 -8.43 -5.00
C PRO A 30 9.41 -9.88 -4.53
N GLU A 31 10.32 -10.26 -3.62
CA GLU A 31 10.35 -11.61 -3.09
C GLU A 31 9.10 -11.94 -2.28
N GLU A 32 8.49 -10.94 -1.64
CA GLU A 32 7.24 -11.15 -0.92
C GLU A 32 6.07 -11.31 -1.89
N TRP A 33 6.06 -10.55 -2.99
CA TRP A 33 5.03 -10.71 -4.04
C TRP A 33 5.06 -12.12 -4.61
N ALA A 34 6.26 -12.64 -4.85
CA ALA A 34 6.42 -13.99 -5.40
C ALA A 34 5.97 -15.07 -4.41
N GLN A 35 6.17 -14.85 -3.12
CA GLN A 35 5.83 -15.83 -2.09
C GLN A 35 4.34 -15.95 -1.83
N THR A 36 3.65 -14.82 -1.74
CA THR A 36 2.26 -14.81 -1.29
C THR A 36 1.28 -14.32 -2.35
N GLY A 37 1.77 -13.85 -3.49
CA GLY A 37 0.90 -13.23 -4.49
C GLY A 37 0.60 -11.78 -4.15
N ILE A 38 -0.25 -11.18 -4.96
CA ILE A 38 -0.61 -9.77 -4.87
C ILE A 38 -2.13 -9.62 -4.94
N ILE A 39 -2.63 -8.52 -4.42
CA ILE A 39 -4.07 -8.22 -4.48
C ILE A 39 -4.36 -7.53 -5.80
N GLU A 40 -5.40 -7.99 -6.49
CA GLU A 40 -5.76 -7.46 -7.80
C GLU A 40 -5.99 -5.95 -7.76
N GLY A 41 -5.44 -5.26 -8.74
CA GLY A 41 -5.57 -3.81 -8.87
C GLY A 41 -4.48 -3.02 -8.20
N ALA A 42 -3.57 -3.67 -7.48
CA ALA A 42 -2.50 -2.95 -6.77
C ALA A 42 -1.36 -2.55 -7.69
N GLU A 43 -0.87 -1.33 -7.51
CA GLU A 43 0.43 -0.92 -8.04
C GLU A 43 1.51 -1.49 -7.14
N LEU A 44 2.60 -1.96 -7.72
CA LEU A 44 3.68 -2.61 -6.97
C LEU A 44 4.85 -1.65 -6.83
N ILE A 45 5.00 -1.05 -5.66
CA ILE A 45 6.03 -0.04 -5.41
C ILE A 45 6.69 -0.33 -4.07
N THR A 46 7.84 -0.97 -4.10
CA THR A 46 8.58 -1.29 -2.88
C THR A 46 9.01 -0.01 -2.15
N ALA A 47 8.61 0.11 -0.88
CA ALA A 47 8.92 1.30 -0.10
C ALA A 47 10.19 1.16 0.73
N PHE A 48 10.49 -0.04 1.21
CA PHE A 48 11.63 -0.24 2.11
C PHE A 48 12.52 -1.37 1.62
N THR A 49 13.82 -1.19 1.82
CA THR A 49 14.79 -2.25 1.56
C THR A 49 14.69 -3.33 2.63
N LYS A 50 15.40 -4.42 2.42
CA LYS A 50 15.43 -5.52 3.38
C LYS A 50 15.95 -5.09 4.75
N SER A 51 16.83 -4.07 4.78
CA SER A 51 17.35 -3.52 6.02
C SER A 51 16.44 -2.49 6.67
N GLY A 52 15.28 -2.20 6.06
CA GLY A 52 14.30 -1.27 6.62
C GLY A 52 14.49 0.18 6.24
N GLN A 53 15.42 0.47 5.34
CA GLN A 53 15.64 1.82 4.86
C GLN A 53 14.69 2.13 3.71
N LEU A 54 14.37 3.40 3.52
CA LEU A 54 13.55 3.80 2.38
C LEU A 54 14.23 3.38 1.08
N HIS A 55 13.47 2.71 0.21
CA HIS A 55 14.02 2.27 -1.07
C HIS A 55 14.37 3.48 -1.92
N PRO A 56 15.57 3.51 -2.54
CA PRO A 56 15.99 4.70 -3.28
C PRO A 56 15.11 5.08 -4.46
N GLU A 57 14.35 4.15 -5.01
CA GLU A 57 13.44 4.43 -6.13
C GLU A 57 12.00 4.70 -5.69
N PHE A 58 11.71 4.62 -4.37
CA PHE A 58 10.32 4.74 -3.91
C PHE A 58 9.70 6.08 -4.30
N GLN A 59 10.37 7.16 -3.97
CA GLN A 59 9.80 8.50 -4.19
C GLN A 59 9.48 8.74 -5.65
N GLN A 60 10.39 8.38 -6.55
CA GLN A 60 10.18 8.58 -7.97
C GLN A 60 9.01 7.76 -8.49
N LYS A 61 8.94 6.47 -8.12
CA LYS A 61 7.87 5.59 -8.57
C LYS A 61 6.52 6.01 -7.98
N PHE A 62 6.51 6.37 -6.69
CA PHE A 62 5.29 6.82 -6.02
C PHE A 62 4.75 8.08 -6.68
N MET A 63 5.62 9.06 -6.90
CA MET A 63 5.20 10.33 -7.51
C MET A 63 4.82 10.18 -8.99
N SER A 64 5.22 9.09 -9.63
CA SER A 64 4.82 8.85 -11.02
C SER A 64 3.36 8.40 -11.14
N VAL A 65 2.78 7.82 -10.09
CA VAL A 65 1.39 7.37 -10.10
C VAL A 65 0.45 8.33 -9.38
N ILE A 66 0.99 9.34 -8.70
CA ILE A 66 0.21 10.30 -7.93
C ILE A 66 0.64 11.71 -8.29
N THR A 67 -0.31 12.54 -8.71
CA THR A 67 -0.02 13.94 -9.04
C THR A 67 -0.68 14.91 -8.07
N ASP A 68 -1.63 14.45 -7.26
CA ASP A 68 -2.44 15.28 -6.40
C ASP A 68 -2.38 14.76 -4.96
N ARG A 69 -2.07 15.66 -4.03
CA ARG A 69 -1.97 15.28 -2.62
C ARG A 69 -3.30 14.92 -1.96
N GLU A 70 -4.39 15.21 -2.64
CA GLU A 70 -5.73 14.83 -2.16
C GLU A 70 -6.22 13.52 -2.74
N THR A 71 -5.47 12.92 -3.68
CA THR A 71 -5.84 11.65 -4.29
C THR A 71 -5.99 10.58 -3.20
N PRO A 72 -7.12 9.86 -3.17
CA PRO A 72 -7.28 8.76 -2.23
C PRO A 72 -6.27 7.64 -2.55
N ILE A 73 -5.57 7.20 -1.52
CA ILE A 73 -4.55 6.15 -1.63
C ILE A 73 -4.81 5.11 -0.55
N MET A 74 -4.76 3.84 -0.92
CA MET A 74 -4.81 2.76 0.05
C MET A 74 -3.56 1.91 -0.07
N LEU A 75 -2.79 1.83 1.02
CA LEU A 75 -1.54 1.09 1.08
C LEU A 75 -1.76 -0.28 1.71
N TYR A 76 -0.97 -1.28 1.30
CA TYR A 76 -0.91 -2.49 2.11
C TYR A 76 0.51 -3.06 2.12
N CYS A 77 0.79 -3.78 3.19
CA CYS A 77 2.03 -4.52 3.34
C CYS A 77 1.69 -5.91 3.90
N ARG A 78 2.60 -6.56 4.60
CA ARG A 78 2.34 -7.91 5.11
C ARG A 78 1.34 -7.90 6.25
N THR A 79 1.58 -7.09 7.30
CA THR A 79 0.78 -7.09 8.53
C THR A 79 0.27 -5.72 8.96
N GLY A 80 0.55 -4.67 8.20
CA GLY A 80 0.12 -3.31 8.52
C GLY A 80 1.17 -2.44 9.19
N ASN A 81 2.30 -3.02 9.60
CA ASN A 81 3.32 -2.25 10.33
C ASN A 81 4.05 -1.25 9.42
N ARG A 82 4.54 -1.71 8.28
CA ARG A 82 5.28 -0.82 7.36
C ARG A 82 4.38 0.28 6.81
N THR A 83 3.12 -0.05 6.49
CA THR A 83 2.19 0.93 5.94
C THR A 83 1.71 1.94 6.98
N SER A 84 1.60 1.53 8.24
CA SER A 84 1.30 2.49 9.30
C SER A 84 2.37 3.57 9.36
N ASN A 85 3.64 3.18 9.34
CA ASN A 85 4.75 4.12 9.39
C ASN A 85 4.86 4.96 8.12
N LEU A 86 4.76 4.33 6.95
CA LEU A 86 4.84 5.04 5.67
C LEU A 86 3.68 6.01 5.51
N GLY A 87 2.47 5.56 5.81
CA GLY A 87 1.28 6.40 5.67
C GLY A 87 1.36 7.62 6.56
N LYS A 88 1.86 7.46 7.77
CA LYS A 88 2.04 8.58 8.69
C LYS A 88 3.02 9.59 8.11
N ALA A 89 4.12 9.12 7.52
CA ALA A 89 5.09 10.03 6.90
C ALA A 89 4.49 10.75 5.69
N LEU A 90 3.70 10.06 4.88
CA LEU A 90 3.03 10.68 3.73
C LEU A 90 2.10 11.81 4.16
N VAL A 91 1.36 11.61 5.25
CA VAL A 91 0.46 12.62 5.79
C VAL A 91 1.24 13.76 6.45
N ASP A 92 2.12 13.41 7.39
CA ASP A 92 2.77 14.43 8.26
C ASP A 92 3.87 15.21 7.52
N GLN A 93 4.61 14.55 6.65
CA GLN A 93 5.78 15.17 6.01
C GLN A 93 5.52 15.63 4.58
N LEU A 94 4.68 14.91 3.84
CA LEU A 94 4.45 15.21 2.43
C LEU A 94 3.08 15.81 2.14
N GLY A 95 2.23 15.94 3.17
CA GLY A 95 0.98 16.66 3.04
C GLY A 95 -0.14 15.93 2.30
N PHE A 96 -0.05 14.59 2.20
CA PHE A 96 -1.15 13.83 1.61
C PHE A 96 -2.33 13.81 2.58
N SER A 97 -3.53 14.07 2.09
CA SER A 97 -4.70 14.26 2.94
C SER A 97 -5.65 13.09 2.99
N ASN A 98 -5.44 12.07 2.15
CA ASN A 98 -6.43 11.00 2.01
C ASN A 98 -5.74 9.64 1.90
N VAL A 99 -5.06 9.25 2.97
CA VAL A 99 -4.25 8.03 3.02
C VAL A 99 -4.89 7.02 3.96
N SER A 100 -5.11 5.81 3.46
CA SER A 100 -5.55 4.68 4.28
C SER A 100 -4.57 3.52 4.10
N HIS A 101 -4.65 2.56 4.99
CA HIS A 101 -3.89 1.34 4.83
C HIS A 101 -4.68 0.14 5.36
N LEU A 102 -4.43 -1.01 4.75
CA LEU A 102 -5.09 -2.25 5.16
C LEU A 102 -4.54 -2.67 6.51
N SER A 103 -5.37 -2.57 7.55
CA SER A 103 -4.94 -2.71 8.95
C SER A 103 -4.23 -4.01 9.26
N GLN A 104 -4.69 -5.12 8.69
CA GLN A 104 -4.14 -6.45 8.94
C GLN A 104 -3.23 -6.91 7.80
N GLY A 105 -3.03 -6.08 6.80
CA GLY A 105 -2.19 -6.39 5.65
C GLY A 105 -2.70 -7.59 4.84
N ILE A 106 -1.84 -8.06 3.94
CA ILE A 106 -2.20 -9.21 3.11
C ILE A 106 -2.37 -10.49 3.96
N THR A 107 -1.72 -10.54 5.12
CA THR A 107 -1.91 -11.67 6.03
C THR A 107 -3.36 -11.79 6.47
N GLY A 108 -3.98 -10.69 6.89
CA GLY A 108 -5.40 -10.69 7.26
C GLY A 108 -6.31 -10.92 6.08
N TRP A 109 -5.93 -10.45 4.90
CA TRP A 109 -6.65 -10.68 3.66
C TRP A 109 -6.70 -12.18 3.34
N GLN A 110 -5.55 -12.86 3.42
CA GLN A 110 -5.46 -14.29 3.16
C GLN A 110 -6.14 -15.14 4.23
N LYS A 111 -6.05 -14.73 5.50
CA LYS A 111 -6.76 -15.43 6.58
C LYS A 111 -8.28 -15.40 6.39
N ALA A 112 -8.78 -14.33 5.78
CA ALA A 112 -10.20 -14.20 5.45
C ALA A 112 -10.52 -14.88 4.12
N GLN A 113 -9.58 -15.62 3.55
CA GLN A 113 -9.74 -16.37 2.30
C GLN A 113 -10.09 -15.49 1.11
N GLN A 114 -9.59 -14.24 1.11
CA GLN A 114 -9.76 -13.35 0.00
C GLN A 114 -8.74 -13.67 -1.10
N PRO A 115 -9.08 -13.46 -2.37
CA PRO A 115 -8.23 -13.90 -3.48
C PRO A 115 -6.97 -13.07 -3.67
N VAL A 116 -5.92 -13.75 -4.08
CA VAL A 116 -4.68 -13.11 -4.53
C VAL A 116 -4.32 -13.65 -5.90
N GLN A 117 -3.54 -12.87 -6.65
CA GLN A 117 -3.03 -13.26 -7.95
C GLN A 117 -1.57 -13.68 -7.81
N SER A 118 -1.17 -14.69 -8.58
CA SER A 118 0.25 -15.07 -8.64
C SER A 118 1.06 -13.94 -9.23
N TYR A 119 2.25 -13.75 -8.69
CA TYR A 119 3.22 -12.80 -9.25
C TYR A 119 4.46 -13.53 -9.68
N LYS A 120 4.91 -13.24 -10.90
CA LYS A 120 6.18 -13.76 -11.42
C LYS A 120 7.04 -12.58 -11.85
N ALA A 121 8.28 -12.55 -11.36
CA ALA A 121 9.20 -11.51 -11.76
C ALA A 121 9.40 -11.53 -13.29
N SER A 122 9.51 -10.34 -13.87
CA SER A 122 9.88 -10.21 -15.27
C SER A 122 11.30 -10.75 -15.49
N GLN A 123 11.49 -11.47 -16.55
CA GLN A 123 12.81 -12.00 -16.91
C GLN A 123 13.49 -11.12 -17.94
#